data_ff809cffe3a6b56b8782b114d142caaa
#
_entry.id   ff809cffe3a6b56b8782b114d142caaa
#
_cell.length_a   1.000
_cell.length_b   1.000
_cell.length_c   1.000
_cell.angle_alpha   90.00
_cell.angle_beta   90.00
_cell.angle_gamma   90.00
#
_symmetry.space_group_name_H-M   'P 1'
#
loop_
_entity.id
_entity.type
_entity.pdbx_description
1 polymer ?
#
loop_
_entity_poly.entity_id
_entity_poly.type
_entity_poly.pdbx_seq_one_letter_code
_entity_poly.pdbx_strand_id
1 'polypeptide(L)'
;MVGGTAEALATATPVLSAMGAPEKIVHVGESGAGQICKACNQIVLGGTMAVVAEAIALARKNGVDPMKVRAALLGGFAQSRVLEVHGERMIVGNYKPGFKAKLFKKDLGIARAALAEAGVPAVTSAVVTELVQSQMAAGRGEEDYSAIGDVIFGLAHLSRDS
;
A
#
# COMPACT_ATOMS: atom_id res chain seq x y z
N MET A 1 9.44 12.72 -3.20
CA MET A 1 10.42 12.39 -2.14
C MET A 1 11.80 12.45 -2.76
N VAL A 2 12.66 13.39 -2.33
CA VAL A 2 14.00 13.62 -2.91
C VAL A 2 15.02 13.59 -1.78
N GLY A 3 16.07 12.79 -1.92
CA GLY A 3 17.24 12.77 -1.05
C GLY A 3 18.45 13.29 -1.83
N GLY A 4 19.34 14.04 -1.16
CA GLY A 4 20.53 14.64 -1.73
C GLY A 4 20.86 15.97 -1.08
N THR A 5 21.98 16.58 -1.46
CA THR A 5 22.32 17.92 -0.97
C THR A 5 21.32 18.97 -1.45
N ALA A 6 21.23 20.08 -0.76
CA ALA A 6 20.37 21.19 -1.18
C ALA A 6 20.75 21.72 -2.58
N GLU A 7 22.04 21.72 -2.92
CA GLU A 7 22.55 22.14 -4.22
C GLU A 7 22.11 21.16 -5.33
N ALA A 8 22.20 19.85 -5.08
CA ALA A 8 21.74 18.83 -6.02
C ALA A 8 20.23 18.94 -6.25
N LEU A 9 19.44 19.18 -5.18
CA LEU A 9 18.00 19.42 -5.29
C LEU A 9 17.71 20.66 -6.14
N ALA A 10 18.39 21.80 -5.88
CA ALA A 10 18.18 23.02 -6.65
C ALA A 10 18.44 22.77 -8.14
N THR A 11 19.52 22.06 -8.47
CA THR A 11 19.88 21.69 -9.86
C THR A 11 18.82 20.78 -10.50
N ALA A 12 18.26 19.82 -9.75
CA ALA A 12 17.29 18.86 -10.27
C ALA A 12 15.85 19.41 -10.31
N THR A 13 15.52 20.44 -9.53
CA THR A 13 14.16 20.99 -9.38
C THR A 13 13.46 21.32 -10.70
N PRO A 14 14.09 21.97 -11.71
CA PRO A 14 13.43 22.23 -12.98
C PRO A 14 12.93 20.97 -13.69
N VAL A 15 13.74 19.89 -13.66
CA VAL A 15 13.38 18.60 -14.26
C VAL A 15 12.27 17.92 -13.46
N LEU A 16 12.41 17.88 -12.14
CA LEU A 16 11.41 17.28 -11.25
C LEU A 16 10.05 17.98 -11.36
N SER A 17 10.05 19.30 -11.51
CA SER A 17 8.84 20.10 -11.67
C SER A 17 8.14 19.86 -13.02
N ALA A 18 8.90 19.49 -14.05
CA ALA A 18 8.34 19.10 -15.34
C ALA A 18 7.74 17.68 -15.33
N MET A 19 8.16 16.83 -14.37
CA MET A 19 7.69 15.45 -14.24
C MET A 19 6.44 15.29 -13.37
N GLY A 20 6.10 16.27 -12.55
CA GLY A 20 4.99 16.17 -11.60
C GLY A 20 4.58 17.51 -11.01
N ALA A 21 3.77 17.46 -9.95
CA ALA A 21 3.29 18.64 -9.24
C ALA A 21 4.41 19.25 -8.36
N PRO A 22 4.90 20.46 -8.65
CA PRO A 22 6.04 21.06 -7.95
C PRO A 22 5.83 21.17 -6.43
N GLU A 23 4.60 21.47 -6.00
CA GLU A 23 4.21 21.59 -4.60
C GLU A 23 4.28 20.26 -3.81
N LYS A 24 4.42 19.14 -4.52
CA LYS A 24 4.59 17.80 -3.94
C LYS A 24 6.03 17.32 -3.92
N ILE A 25 6.97 18.15 -4.37
CA ILE A 25 8.39 17.85 -4.27
C ILE A 25 8.83 18.11 -2.83
N VAL A 26 9.16 17.04 -2.10
CA VAL A 26 9.60 17.13 -0.72
C VAL A 26 11.05 16.67 -0.63
N HIS A 27 11.92 17.57 -0.15
CA HIS A 27 13.27 17.23 0.23
C HIS A 27 13.25 16.54 1.61
N VAL A 28 13.63 15.29 1.66
CA VAL A 28 13.52 14.46 2.87
C VAL A 28 14.86 14.22 3.58
N GLY A 29 15.96 14.79 3.09
CA GLY A 29 17.29 14.70 3.68
C GLY A 29 18.38 14.39 2.68
N GLU A 30 19.53 13.98 3.19
CA GLU A 30 20.74 13.69 2.41
C GLU A 30 20.57 12.50 1.45
N SER A 31 21.65 12.16 0.74
CA SER A 31 21.68 11.03 -0.20
C SER A 31 21.21 9.74 0.48
N GLY A 32 20.30 9.02 -0.17
CA GLY A 32 19.64 7.82 0.38
C GLY A 32 18.32 8.08 1.12
N ALA A 33 18.09 9.29 1.69
CA ALA A 33 16.87 9.59 2.46
C ALA A 33 15.59 9.41 1.64
N GLY A 34 15.62 9.69 0.33
CA GLY A 34 14.49 9.45 -0.56
C GLY A 34 14.09 7.98 -0.66
N GLN A 35 15.07 7.07 -0.65
CA GLN A 35 14.83 5.62 -0.66
C GLN A 35 14.23 5.13 0.67
N ILE A 36 14.74 5.63 1.78
CA ILE A 36 14.16 5.33 3.10
C ILE A 36 12.73 5.85 3.19
N CYS A 37 12.47 7.07 2.74
CA CYS A 37 11.11 7.61 2.71
C CYS A 37 10.18 6.76 1.82
N LYS A 38 10.66 6.25 0.68
CA LYS A 38 9.91 5.32 -0.17
C LYS A 38 9.63 4.00 0.55
N ALA A 39 10.60 3.45 1.29
CA ALA A 39 10.41 2.25 2.10
C ALA A 39 9.32 2.46 3.17
N CYS A 40 9.36 3.59 3.90
CA CYS A 40 8.32 3.98 4.86
C CYS A 40 6.93 4.04 4.20
N ASN A 41 6.84 4.64 3.00
CA ASN A 41 5.58 4.69 2.26
C ASN A 41 5.04 3.29 1.97
N GLN A 42 5.87 2.33 1.55
CA GLN A 42 5.44 0.98 1.23
C GLN A 42 4.98 0.20 2.47
N ILE A 43 5.61 0.43 3.62
CA ILE A 43 5.20 -0.13 4.92
C ILE A 43 3.79 0.36 5.28
N VAL A 44 3.58 1.68 5.28
CA VAL A 44 2.29 2.30 5.61
C VAL A 44 1.20 1.86 4.65
N LEU A 45 1.50 1.90 3.34
CA LEU A 45 0.57 1.50 2.29
C LEU A 45 0.11 0.05 2.47
N GLY A 46 1.06 -0.88 2.64
CA GLY A 46 0.77 -2.29 2.79
C GLY A 46 -0.01 -2.61 4.06
N GLY A 47 0.41 -2.04 5.19
CA GLY A 47 -0.30 -2.20 6.46
C GLY A 47 -1.74 -1.68 6.37
N THR A 48 -1.93 -0.50 5.80
CA THR A 48 -3.26 0.09 5.62
C THR A 48 -4.14 -0.76 4.70
N MET A 49 -3.59 -1.35 3.62
CA MET A 49 -4.37 -2.25 2.76
C MET A 49 -4.84 -3.50 3.50
N ALA A 50 -3.99 -4.10 4.32
CA ALA A 50 -4.35 -5.29 5.09
C ALA A 50 -5.50 -5.00 6.06
N VAL A 51 -5.40 -3.93 6.86
CA VAL A 51 -6.47 -3.60 7.83
C VAL A 51 -7.76 -3.12 7.16
N VAL A 52 -7.68 -2.47 5.99
CA VAL A 52 -8.87 -2.12 5.19
C VAL A 52 -9.58 -3.39 4.71
N ALA A 53 -8.85 -4.39 4.25
CA ALA A 53 -9.43 -5.67 3.85
C ALA A 53 -10.09 -6.41 5.03
N GLU A 54 -9.45 -6.42 6.21
CA GLU A 54 -10.04 -6.99 7.43
C GLU A 54 -11.35 -6.28 7.82
N ALA A 55 -11.38 -4.95 7.76
CA ALA A 55 -12.59 -4.18 8.04
C ALA A 55 -13.73 -4.51 7.05
N ILE A 56 -13.42 -4.65 5.77
CA ILE A 56 -14.38 -5.06 4.73
C ILE A 56 -14.87 -6.50 5.01
N ALA A 57 -13.97 -7.43 5.35
CA ALA A 57 -14.32 -8.80 5.69
C ALA A 57 -15.27 -8.85 6.90
N LEU A 58 -14.97 -8.08 7.94
CA LEU A 58 -15.81 -7.97 9.14
C LEU A 58 -17.22 -7.47 8.79
N ALA A 59 -17.31 -6.42 7.96
CA ALA A 59 -18.61 -5.89 7.50
C ALA A 59 -19.43 -6.96 6.77
N ARG A 60 -18.82 -7.65 5.79
CA ARG A 60 -19.46 -8.71 5.01
C ARG A 60 -19.95 -9.87 5.89
N LYS A 61 -19.11 -10.33 6.83
CA LYS A 61 -19.47 -11.42 7.77
C LYS A 61 -20.67 -11.11 8.65
N ASN A 62 -20.90 -9.84 8.91
CA ASN A 62 -22.04 -9.36 9.73
C ASN A 62 -23.22 -8.87 8.88
N GLY A 63 -23.21 -9.08 7.56
CA GLY A 63 -24.29 -8.64 6.66
C GLY A 63 -24.42 -7.12 6.55
N VAL A 64 -23.35 -6.39 6.88
CA VAL A 64 -23.30 -4.93 6.74
C VAL A 64 -22.73 -4.58 5.37
N ASP A 65 -23.38 -3.65 4.67
CA ASP A 65 -22.93 -3.17 3.38
C ASP A 65 -21.53 -2.52 3.49
N PRO A 66 -20.49 -3.13 2.90
CA PRO A 66 -19.11 -2.63 3.02
C PRO A 66 -18.92 -1.26 2.35
N MET A 67 -19.75 -0.89 1.35
CA MET A 67 -19.69 0.45 0.76
C MET A 67 -20.16 1.53 1.74
N LYS A 68 -21.20 1.24 2.55
CA LYS A 68 -21.67 2.14 3.60
C LYS A 68 -20.65 2.25 4.73
N VAL A 69 -20.03 1.14 5.12
CA VAL A 69 -18.94 1.16 6.12
C VAL A 69 -17.76 2.00 5.61
N ARG A 70 -17.32 1.79 4.37
CA ARG A 70 -16.28 2.61 3.74
C ARG A 70 -16.64 4.10 3.75
N ALA A 71 -17.86 4.46 3.36
CA ALA A 71 -18.30 5.85 3.34
C ALA A 71 -18.27 6.49 4.74
N ALA A 72 -18.72 5.77 5.76
CA ALA A 72 -18.68 6.24 7.15
C ALA A 72 -17.24 6.45 7.65
N LEU A 73 -16.34 5.50 7.37
CA LEU A 73 -14.95 5.57 7.79
C LEU A 73 -14.16 6.70 7.09
N LEU A 74 -14.51 7.03 5.85
CA LEU A 74 -13.91 8.16 5.12
C LEU A 74 -14.22 9.52 5.75
N GLY A 75 -15.26 9.64 6.56
CA GLY A 75 -15.60 10.84 7.31
C GLY A 75 -14.90 10.97 8.67
N GLY A 76 -14.09 10.00 9.09
CA GLY A 76 -13.48 9.95 10.40
C GLY A 76 -11.95 9.76 10.37
N PHE A 77 -11.37 9.49 11.54
CA PHE A 77 -9.92 9.29 11.72
C PHE A 77 -9.35 8.09 10.97
N ALA A 78 -10.19 7.13 10.58
CA ALA A 78 -9.78 5.98 9.77
C ALA A 78 -9.59 6.32 8.28
N GLN A 79 -9.86 7.56 7.87
CA GLN A 79 -9.68 8.02 6.51
C GLN A 79 -8.26 7.77 6.02
N SER A 80 -8.14 7.27 4.80
CA SER A 80 -6.88 7.19 4.06
C SER A 80 -7.14 7.12 2.56
N ARG A 81 -6.16 7.51 1.75
CA ARG A 81 -6.25 7.32 0.30
C ARG A 81 -6.33 5.84 -0.08
N VAL A 82 -5.78 4.96 0.75
CA VAL A 82 -5.90 3.50 0.58
C VAL A 82 -7.34 3.04 0.77
N LEU A 83 -8.01 3.46 1.85
CA LEU A 83 -9.42 3.17 2.07
C LEU A 83 -10.30 3.72 0.94
N GLU A 84 -10.00 4.94 0.48
CA GLU A 84 -10.74 5.61 -0.59
C GLU A 84 -10.64 4.84 -1.92
N VAL A 85 -9.43 4.51 -2.36
CA VAL A 85 -9.21 3.94 -3.69
C VAL A 85 -9.21 2.41 -3.65
N HIS A 86 -8.43 1.82 -2.75
CA HIS A 86 -8.25 0.36 -2.73
C HIS A 86 -9.36 -0.34 -1.96
N GLY A 87 -9.97 0.32 -0.96
CA GLY A 87 -11.17 -0.19 -0.30
C GLY A 87 -12.32 -0.42 -1.28
N GLU A 88 -12.57 0.54 -2.18
CA GLU A 88 -13.58 0.36 -3.24
C GLU A 88 -13.21 -0.80 -4.17
N ARG A 89 -11.96 -0.87 -4.64
CA ARG A 89 -11.50 -1.93 -5.53
C ARG A 89 -11.68 -3.33 -4.91
N MET A 90 -11.40 -3.47 -3.62
CA MET A 90 -11.58 -4.71 -2.87
C MET A 90 -13.06 -5.09 -2.76
N ILE A 91 -13.94 -4.10 -2.51
CA ILE A 91 -15.38 -4.33 -2.39
C ILE A 91 -15.98 -4.80 -3.72
N VAL A 92 -15.60 -4.17 -4.83
CA VAL A 92 -16.15 -4.50 -6.16
C VAL A 92 -15.35 -5.60 -6.90
N GLY A 93 -14.27 -6.10 -6.32
CA GLY A 93 -13.42 -7.14 -6.94
C GLY A 93 -12.67 -6.66 -8.18
N ASN A 94 -12.38 -5.38 -8.32
CA ASN A 94 -11.68 -4.83 -9.49
C ASN A 94 -10.17 -4.73 -9.24
N TYR A 95 -9.43 -5.74 -9.71
CA TYR A 95 -7.98 -5.84 -9.56
C TYR A 95 -7.21 -5.58 -10.86
N LYS A 96 -7.79 -4.83 -11.80
CA LYS A 96 -7.05 -4.32 -12.95
C LYS A 96 -5.85 -3.49 -12.45
N PRO A 97 -4.61 -3.82 -12.87
CA PRO A 97 -3.43 -3.28 -12.22
C PRO A 97 -3.24 -1.77 -12.48
N GLY A 98 -3.26 -0.98 -11.40
CA GLY A 98 -2.59 0.32 -11.35
C GLY A 98 -1.13 0.14 -10.93
N PHE A 99 -0.87 -0.80 -10.00
CA PHE A 99 0.46 -1.23 -9.60
C PHE A 99 0.46 -2.73 -9.32
N LYS A 100 1.28 -3.48 -10.05
CA LYS A 100 1.29 -4.94 -10.02
C LYS A 100 1.83 -5.49 -8.71
N ALA A 101 1.21 -6.55 -8.19
CA ALA A 101 1.61 -7.22 -6.95
C ALA A 101 3.08 -7.67 -6.96
N LYS A 102 3.60 -8.18 -8.09
CA LYS A 102 5.01 -8.57 -8.22
C LYS A 102 5.98 -7.41 -7.98
N LEU A 103 5.62 -6.18 -8.36
CA LEU A 103 6.45 -4.99 -8.11
C LEU A 103 6.34 -4.57 -6.65
N PHE A 104 5.15 -4.67 -6.07
CA PHE A 104 4.95 -4.39 -4.66
C PHE A 104 5.71 -5.37 -3.76
N LYS A 105 5.73 -6.67 -4.12
CA LYS A 105 6.56 -7.69 -3.44
C LYS A 105 8.04 -7.29 -3.41
N LYS A 106 8.59 -6.83 -4.53
CA LYS A 106 9.97 -6.34 -4.61
C LYS A 106 10.18 -5.15 -3.66
N ASP A 107 9.26 -4.19 -3.66
CA ASP A 107 9.36 -2.98 -2.83
C ASP A 107 9.26 -3.31 -1.33
N LEU A 108 8.40 -4.25 -0.93
CA LEU A 108 8.35 -4.76 0.44
C LEU A 108 9.65 -5.46 0.85
N GLY A 109 10.30 -6.19 -0.06
CA GLY A 109 11.61 -6.79 0.18
C GLY A 109 12.67 -5.74 0.51
N ILE A 110 12.70 -4.63 -0.23
CA ILE A 110 13.59 -3.48 0.02
C ILE A 110 13.27 -2.86 1.39
N ALA A 111 11.99 -2.63 1.69
CA ALA A 111 11.57 -2.04 2.96
C ALA A 111 11.95 -2.92 4.16
N ARG A 112 11.78 -4.25 4.04
CA ARG A 112 12.18 -5.20 5.10
C ARG A 112 13.68 -5.26 5.31
N ALA A 113 14.47 -5.20 4.23
CA ALA A 113 15.91 -5.12 4.33
C ALA A 113 16.36 -3.85 5.08
N ALA A 114 15.78 -2.70 4.74
CA ALA A 114 16.05 -1.44 5.43
C ALA A 114 15.66 -1.47 6.92
N LEU A 115 14.52 -2.09 7.26
CA LEU A 115 14.13 -2.29 8.66
C LEU A 115 15.15 -3.17 9.41
N ALA A 116 15.59 -4.26 8.81
CA ALA A 116 16.57 -5.17 9.40
C ALA A 116 17.93 -4.48 9.63
N GLU A 117 18.41 -3.73 8.66
CA GLU A 117 19.64 -2.95 8.75
C GLU A 117 19.57 -1.89 9.88
N ALA A 118 18.42 -1.26 10.04
CA ALA A 118 18.16 -0.27 11.09
C ALA A 118 17.85 -0.90 12.47
N GLY A 119 17.77 -2.22 12.59
CA GLY A 119 17.39 -2.90 13.83
C GLY A 119 15.92 -2.71 14.22
N VAL A 120 15.06 -2.35 13.27
CA VAL A 120 13.62 -2.12 13.52
C VAL A 120 12.84 -3.41 13.24
N PRO A 121 12.05 -3.94 14.21
CA PRO A 121 11.23 -5.12 14.00
C PRO A 121 10.19 -4.93 12.89
N ALA A 122 10.15 -5.84 11.93
CA ALA A 122 9.24 -5.79 10.77
C ALA A 122 7.88 -6.45 11.07
N VAL A 123 7.18 -6.07 12.15
CA VAL A 123 5.97 -6.77 12.64
C VAL A 123 4.87 -6.78 11.58
N THR A 124 4.34 -5.63 11.22
CA THR A 124 3.25 -5.51 10.22
C THR A 124 3.73 -5.85 8.81
N SER A 125 4.91 -5.39 8.42
CA SER A 125 5.44 -5.63 7.07
C SER A 125 5.76 -7.10 6.82
N ALA A 126 6.05 -7.90 7.86
CA ALA A 126 6.18 -9.35 7.72
C ALA A 126 4.85 -9.98 7.31
N VAL A 127 3.77 -9.68 8.03
CA VAL A 127 2.42 -10.18 7.72
C VAL A 127 2.00 -9.77 6.30
N VAL A 128 2.17 -8.49 5.94
CA VAL A 128 1.84 -8.00 4.59
C VAL A 128 2.64 -8.72 3.51
N THR A 129 3.91 -9.03 3.78
CA THR A 129 4.75 -9.79 2.82
C THR A 129 4.18 -11.18 2.56
N GLU A 130 3.71 -11.88 3.62
CA GLU A 130 3.10 -13.21 3.47
C GLU A 130 1.75 -13.15 2.73
N LEU A 131 0.94 -12.11 2.93
CA LEU A 131 -0.29 -11.89 2.15
C LEU A 131 0.02 -11.68 0.66
N VAL A 132 1.01 -10.85 0.34
CA VAL A 132 1.45 -10.65 -1.05
C VAL A 132 2.07 -11.94 -1.62
N GLN A 133 2.82 -12.70 -0.83
CA GLN A 133 3.36 -13.99 -1.24
C GLN A 133 2.24 -14.99 -1.56
N SER A 134 1.17 -15.01 -0.78
CA SER A 134 -0.01 -15.84 -1.03
C SER A 134 -0.71 -15.45 -2.34
N GLN A 135 -0.86 -14.16 -2.61
CA GLN A 135 -1.35 -13.66 -3.90
C GLN A 135 -0.47 -14.13 -5.07
N MET A 136 0.86 -14.05 -4.90
CA MET A 136 1.83 -14.51 -5.91
C MET A 136 1.72 -16.02 -6.14
N ALA A 137 1.62 -16.83 -5.08
CA ALA A 137 1.49 -18.29 -5.16
C ALA A 137 0.21 -18.73 -5.89
N ALA A 138 -0.86 -17.94 -5.80
CA ALA A 138 -2.09 -18.13 -6.55
C ALA A 138 -2.00 -17.71 -8.04
N GLY A 139 -0.81 -17.40 -8.56
CA GLY A 139 -0.61 -16.97 -9.96
C GLY A 139 -1.07 -15.53 -10.26
N ARG A 140 -1.40 -14.73 -9.24
CA ARG A 140 -2.04 -13.41 -9.36
C ARG A 140 -1.06 -12.24 -9.27
N GLY A 141 0.21 -12.45 -9.61
CA GLY A 141 1.27 -11.44 -9.53
C GLY A 141 1.12 -10.28 -10.52
N GLU A 142 0.38 -10.48 -11.61
CA GLU A 142 0.11 -9.44 -12.62
C GLU A 142 -1.12 -8.57 -12.26
N GLU A 143 -1.92 -8.98 -11.29
CA GLU A 143 -3.03 -8.19 -10.78
C GLU A 143 -2.55 -7.03 -9.91
N ASP A 144 -3.48 -6.13 -9.60
CA ASP A 144 -3.23 -5.03 -8.68
C ASP A 144 -2.85 -5.55 -7.29
N TYR A 145 -1.93 -4.88 -6.63
CA TYR A 145 -1.48 -5.25 -5.29
C TYR A 145 -2.58 -5.20 -4.23
N SER A 146 -3.69 -4.47 -4.47
CA SER A 146 -4.87 -4.49 -3.61
C SER A 146 -5.60 -5.84 -3.58
N ALA A 147 -5.27 -6.76 -4.50
CA ALA A 147 -5.85 -8.11 -4.47
C ALA A 147 -5.39 -8.97 -3.27
N ILE A 148 -4.51 -8.47 -2.39
CA ILE A 148 -4.32 -9.05 -1.05
C ILE A 148 -5.64 -9.08 -0.27
N GLY A 149 -6.61 -8.21 -0.59
CA GLY A 149 -7.95 -8.27 -0.02
C GLY A 149 -8.61 -9.62 -0.24
N ASP A 150 -8.51 -10.19 -1.45
CA ASP A 150 -9.08 -11.51 -1.73
C ASP A 150 -8.38 -12.63 -0.95
N VAL A 151 -7.10 -12.49 -0.61
CA VAL A 151 -6.41 -13.45 0.27
C VAL A 151 -7.06 -13.44 1.65
N ILE A 152 -7.29 -12.25 2.21
CA ILE A 152 -7.94 -12.09 3.52
C ILE A 152 -9.39 -12.57 3.47
N PHE A 153 -10.13 -12.26 2.41
CA PHE A 153 -11.51 -12.74 2.21
C PHE A 153 -11.56 -14.26 2.12
N GLY A 154 -10.63 -14.88 1.42
CA GLY A 154 -10.50 -16.35 1.36
C GLY A 154 -10.22 -16.97 2.71
N LEU A 155 -9.32 -16.39 3.51
CA LEU A 155 -9.06 -16.84 4.90
C LEU A 155 -10.30 -16.71 5.79
N ALA A 156 -11.16 -15.74 5.50
CA ALA A 156 -12.44 -15.56 6.19
C ALA A 156 -13.58 -16.40 5.59
N HIS A 157 -13.32 -17.29 4.62
CA HIS A 157 -14.34 -18.05 3.88
C HIS A 157 -15.44 -17.15 3.30
N LEU A 158 -15.06 -16.01 2.73
CA LEU A 158 -15.92 -15.13 1.95
C LEU A 158 -15.66 -15.35 0.46
N SER A 159 -16.71 -15.52 -0.34
CA SER A 159 -16.62 -15.51 -1.79
C SER A 159 -16.52 -14.07 -2.30
N ARG A 160 -16.14 -13.89 -3.58
CA ARG A 160 -16.17 -12.56 -4.22
C ARG A 160 -17.59 -12.00 -4.33
N ASP A 161 -18.59 -12.88 -4.35
CA ASP A 161 -20.01 -12.53 -4.55
C ASP A 161 -20.80 -12.48 -3.24
N SER A 162 -20.12 -12.63 -2.10
CA SER A 162 -20.74 -12.60 -0.76
C SER A 162 -20.69 -11.22 -0.11
#